data_4ec8079509d288fcb9165945953fc941
#
_entry.id   4ec8079509d288fcb9165945953fc941
#
_cell.length_a   1.000
_cell.length_b   1.000
_cell.length_c   1.000
_cell.angle_alpha   90.00
_cell.angle_beta   90.00
_cell.angle_gamma   90.00
#
_symmetry.space_group_name_H-M   'P 1'
#
loop_
_entity.id
_entity.type
_entity.pdbx_description
1 polymer ?
#
loop_
_entity_poly.entity_id
_entity_poly.type
_entity_poly.pdbx_seq_one_letter_code
_entity_poly.pdbx_strand_id
1 'polypeptide(L)'
;MFSFKPHIKLNKWHIIGVAGVAYALISIVNHVLFRTYGLDLGLYTHALYDYSHLRFDDSTFFQETPRNLLSDHFDLYLVLFSPLVWIMGSYTLLVVQIVSILFGALGVYRFVDVCRNNGNAGSENSTNGFVMLAMVSFLLFFGIWDALGFDYHSNVVAAMWVPWLFYWLRQERYGLYALAVVMVCIAKENMPLWLVCILLALMWDYRRNRRALLWLAGGILFGVGYLVVVAMVVMPSLNPEEIHFMGKFKYMGDSFGEVAAWIFSHPLETVRNLFVNFRDSHRGDGLKTEFYLCLLVSGGLFCLFKPNWLLMMVPLVAQKMLSEDIALWGVGSQYSVEFAPVIVCGVFAMAAKVKKTWLRRTVVIAMPLLCGLVTWYTCTDAKAWVQRENVRIFYKDHYRQEQFDTDYVRKVLKQLPPEVSVCASSCFTPHLAMRDSVYLYPVGMCHNPEYIMLKSDDLPEDTASLTLIETNGEVYLFHR
;
A
#
# COMPACT_ATOMS: atom_id res chain seq x y z
N MET A 1 -31.44 42.30 10.28
CA MET A 1 -31.40 40.89 10.67
C MET A 1 -30.90 40.08 9.45
N PHE A 2 -29.61 39.98 9.29
CA PHE A 2 -29.01 39.31 8.12
C PHE A 2 -29.04 37.78 8.35
N SER A 3 -29.94 37.10 7.64
CA SER A 3 -30.00 35.64 7.60
C SER A 3 -28.93 35.15 6.61
N PHE A 4 -27.71 34.92 7.09
CA PHE A 4 -26.73 34.16 6.39
C PHE A 4 -27.10 32.66 6.55
N LYS A 5 -27.81 32.10 5.58
CA LYS A 5 -27.88 30.64 5.42
C LYS A 5 -26.80 30.22 4.38
N PRO A 6 -25.64 29.80 4.78
CA PRO A 6 -24.72 29.20 3.84
C PRO A 6 -25.26 27.79 3.51
N HIS A 7 -25.97 27.66 2.40
CA HIS A 7 -26.28 26.36 1.82
C HIS A 7 -25.01 25.81 1.12
N ILE A 8 -23.98 25.45 1.88
CA ILE A 8 -22.87 24.66 1.33
C ILE A 8 -23.46 23.27 1.01
N LYS A 9 -23.83 23.07 -0.26
CA LYS A 9 -24.20 21.74 -0.74
C LYS A 9 -22.94 20.87 -0.74
N LEU A 10 -22.83 19.96 0.23
CA LEU A 10 -21.74 18.98 0.28
C LEU A 10 -21.66 18.25 -1.06
N ASN A 11 -20.48 18.26 -1.67
CA ASN A 11 -20.21 17.56 -2.93
C ASN A 11 -18.95 16.68 -2.80
N LYS A 12 -18.69 15.86 -3.82
CA LYS A 12 -17.54 14.93 -3.83
C LYS A 12 -16.18 15.62 -3.59
N TRP A 13 -16.01 16.86 -4.06
CA TRP A 13 -14.74 17.60 -3.93
C TRP A 13 -14.46 18.07 -2.50
N HIS A 14 -15.51 18.40 -1.72
CA HIS A 14 -15.34 18.67 -0.30
C HIS A 14 -14.86 17.44 0.46
N ILE A 15 -15.42 16.26 0.14
CA ILE A 15 -15.01 14.99 0.76
C ILE A 15 -13.55 14.65 0.38
N ILE A 16 -13.18 14.80 -0.89
CA ILE A 16 -11.81 14.60 -1.38
C ILE A 16 -10.84 15.57 -0.68
N GLY A 17 -11.19 16.85 -0.57
CA GLY A 17 -10.35 17.84 0.10
C GLY A 17 -10.11 17.52 1.57
N VAL A 18 -11.16 17.16 2.31
CA VAL A 18 -11.05 16.78 3.74
C VAL A 18 -10.20 15.51 3.89
N ALA A 19 -10.44 14.49 3.06
CA ALA A 19 -9.65 13.26 3.10
C ALA A 19 -8.18 13.52 2.73
N GLY A 20 -7.93 14.35 1.70
CA GLY A 20 -6.57 14.72 1.31
C GLY A 20 -5.80 15.42 2.43
N VAL A 21 -6.44 16.32 3.17
CA VAL A 21 -5.84 16.95 4.35
C VAL A 21 -5.57 15.91 5.45
N ALA A 22 -6.54 15.05 5.77
CA ALA A 22 -6.35 14.01 6.79
C ALA A 22 -5.20 13.06 6.43
N TYR A 23 -5.08 12.65 5.19
CA TYR A 23 -4.02 11.78 4.69
C TYR A 23 -2.65 12.45 4.67
N ALA A 24 -2.61 13.73 4.32
CA ALA A 24 -1.39 14.52 4.43
C ALA A 24 -0.94 14.67 5.89
N LEU A 25 -1.89 14.86 6.83
CA LEU A 25 -1.58 14.89 8.26
C LEU A 25 -1.00 13.55 8.76
N ILE A 26 -1.33 12.42 8.15
CA ILE A 26 -0.68 11.13 8.45
C ILE A 26 0.70 11.07 7.79
N SER A 27 0.72 10.96 6.47
CA SER A 27 1.89 10.55 5.71
C SER A 27 3.00 11.61 5.69
N ILE A 28 2.63 12.88 5.46
CA ILE A 28 3.61 13.98 5.40
C ILE A 28 4.15 14.34 6.79
N VAL A 29 3.29 14.32 7.83
CA VAL A 29 3.75 14.59 9.21
C VAL A 29 4.73 13.51 9.68
N ASN A 30 4.47 12.23 9.37
CA ASN A 30 5.42 11.16 9.70
C ASN A 30 6.79 11.40 9.05
N HIS A 31 6.83 11.81 7.78
CA HIS A 31 8.09 12.13 7.12
C HIS A 31 8.76 13.34 7.75
N VAL A 32 8.03 14.44 7.97
CA VAL A 32 8.57 15.65 8.62
C VAL A 32 9.15 15.36 10.01
N LEU A 33 8.58 14.38 10.73
CA LEU A 33 9.04 13.96 12.06
C LEU A 33 10.05 12.79 12.03
N PHE A 34 10.60 12.45 10.87
CA PHE A 34 11.57 11.35 10.73
C PHE A 34 11.05 9.99 11.22
N ARG A 35 9.79 9.67 10.91
CA ARG A 35 9.15 8.39 11.25
C ARG A 35 9.01 7.46 10.04
N THR A 36 9.62 7.82 8.92
CA THR A 36 9.70 7.01 7.71
C THR A 36 10.95 6.14 7.72
N TYR A 37 10.92 5.03 6.98
CA TYR A 37 11.92 3.98 7.10
C TYR A 37 12.89 3.95 5.95
N GLY A 38 14.14 3.57 6.27
CA GLY A 38 15.20 3.41 5.28
C GLY A 38 14.89 2.33 4.24
N LEU A 39 14.45 1.14 4.67
CA LEU A 39 14.17 0.00 3.78
C LEU A 39 12.94 0.15 2.90
N ASP A 40 12.04 1.08 3.25
CA ASP A 40 10.84 1.35 2.45
C ASP A 40 11.01 2.69 1.72
N LEU A 41 10.66 3.81 2.33
CA LEU A 41 10.70 5.12 1.66
C LEU A 41 12.13 5.52 1.24
N GLY A 42 13.14 5.22 2.06
CA GLY A 42 14.54 5.56 1.74
C GLY A 42 15.02 4.86 0.48
N LEU A 43 14.88 3.55 0.42
CA LEU A 43 15.27 2.72 -0.72
C LEU A 43 14.52 3.11 -2.00
N TYR A 44 13.19 3.24 -1.91
CA TYR A 44 12.38 3.62 -3.08
C TYR A 44 12.64 5.05 -3.55
N THR A 45 12.94 5.99 -2.63
CA THR A 45 13.32 7.36 -3.00
C THR A 45 14.68 7.39 -3.68
N HIS A 46 15.63 6.57 -3.23
CA HIS A 46 16.95 6.44 -3.86
C HIS A 46 16.82 5.88 -5.29
N ALA A 47 16.07 4.78 -5.46
CA ALA A 47 15.78 4.24 -6.79
C ALA A 47 15.08 5.27 -7.70
N LEU A 48 14.12 6.02 -7.15
CA LEU A 48 13.43 7.10 -7.88
C LEU A 48 14.40 8.19 -8.36
N TYR A 49 15.37 8.56 -7.51
CA TYR A 49 16.44 9.52 -7.83
C TYR A 49 17.29 8.97 -8.98
N ASP A 50 17.76 7.72 -8.91
CA ASP A 50 18.56 7.11 -9.97
C ASP A 50 17.83 6.98 -11.30
N TYR A 51 16.56 6.52 -11.28
CA TYR A 51 15.75 6.46 -12.48
C TYR A 51 15.49 7.85 -13.11
N SER A 52 15.41 8.91 -12.29
CA SER A 52 15.31 10.29 -12.79
C SER A 52 16.56 10.76 -13.53
N HIS A 53 17.70 10.12 -13.25
CA HIS A 53 18.97 10.33 -13.96
C HIS A 53 19.21 9.29 -15.07
N LEU A 54 18.21 8.49 -15.42
CA LEU A 54 18.30 7.42 -16.41
C LEU A 54 19.34 6.35 -16.04
N ARG A 55 19.57 6.13 -14.75
CA ARG A 55 20.41 5.06 -14.23
C ARG A 55 19.52 3.93 -13.74
N PHE A 56 19.91 2.70 -14.10
CA PHE A 56 19.30 1.51 -13.48
C PHE A 56 19.97 1.31 -12.12
N ASP A 57 19.14 1.15 -11.11
CA ASP A 57 19.58 1.10 -9.74
C ASP A 57 20.26 -0.24 -9.43
N ASP A 58 21.57 -0.17 -9.22
CA ASP A 58 22.35 -1.22 -8.58
C ASP A 58 22.58 -0.82 -7.12
N SER A 59 21.52 -0.93 -6.31
CA SER A 59 21.50 -0.39 -4.97
C SER A 59 22.42 -1.14 -4.02
N THR A 60 23.35 -0.41 -3.40
CA THR A 60 24.11 -0.83 -2.23
C THR A 60 23.51 -0.33 -0.93
N PHE A 61 22.29 0.24 -0.99
CA PHE A 61 21.65 0.95 0.09
C PHE A 61 21.57 0.14 1.40
N PHE A 62 21.30 -1.16 1.31
CA PHE A 62 21.13 -2.05 2.46
C PHE A 62 21.87 -3.38 2.33
N GLN A 63 22.84 -3.49 1.40
CA GLN A 63 23.54 -4.72 1.09
C GLN A 63 25.04 -4.50 0.88
N GLU A 64 25.83 -5.53 1.08
CA GLU A 64 27.28 -5.50 0.84
C GLU A 64 27.62 -5.46 -0.65
N THR A 65 26.80 -6.11 -1.48
CA THR A 65 26.97 -6.15 -2.93
C THR A 65 25.83 -5.42 -3.62
N PRO A 66 26.08 -4.67 -4.71
CA PRO A 66 25.04 -4.00 -5.46
C PRO A 66 23.97 -4.97 -5.94
N ARG A 67 22.70 -4.59 -5.81
CA ARG A 67 21.56 -5.35 -6.36
C ARG A 67 20.61 -4.42 -7.08
N ASN A 68 20.12 -4.88 -8.21
CA ASN A 68 19.05 -4.17 -8.90
C ASN A 68 17.74 -4.31 -8.13
N LEU A 69 17.13 -3.19 -7.71
CA LEU A 69 15.89 -3.19 -6.94
C LEU A 69 14.75 -3.91 -7.68
N LEU A 70 14.71 -3.85 -9.02
CA LEU A 70 13.72 -4.56 -9.82
C LEU A 70 13.84 -6.10 -9.74
N SER A 71 14.97 -6.63 -9.21
CA SER A 71 15.10 -8.06 -8.92
C SER A 71 14.43 -8.49 -7.62
N ASP A 72 14.27 -7.56 -6.66
CA ASP A 72 13.57 -7.78 -5.39
C ASP A 72 12.08 -7.47 -5.54
N HIS A 73 11.76 -6.26 -6.00
CA HIS A 73 10.41 -5.81 -6.29
C HIS A 73 10.34 -5.20 -7.69
N PHE A 74 9.60 -5.86 -8.60
CA PHE A 74 9.45 -5.38 -9.97
C PHE A 74 8.42 -4.25 -10.04
N ASP A 75 8.80 -3.09 -9.48
CA ASP A 75 7.97 -1.89 -9.37
C ASP A 75 8.31 -0.86 -10.47
N LEU A 76 7.58 -0.90 -11.59
CA LEU A 76 7.74 0.07 -12.67
C LEU A 76 7.08 1.43 -12.37
N TYR A 77 6.32 1.57 -11.27
CA TYR A 77 5.82 2.88 -10.85
C TYR A 77 6.95 3.81 -10.43
N LEU A 78 8.06 3.28 -9.88
CA LEU A 78 9.23 4.08 -9.56
C LEU A 78 9.81 4.74 -10.82
N VAL A 79 9.90 4.00 -11.92
CA VAL A 79 10.33 4.56 -13.22
C VAL A 79 9.33 5.61 -13.72
N LEU A 80 8.02 5.30 -13.65
CA LEU A 80 6.96 6.19 -14.13
C LEU A 80 6.91 7.52 -13.36
N PHE A 81 7.12 7.48 -12.05
CA PHE A 81 7.05 8.64 -11.18
C PHE A 81 8.39 9.35 -10.96
N SER A 82 9.51 8.79 -11.46
CA SER A 82 10.85 9.36 -11.27
C SER A 82 10.98 10.82 -11.69
N PRO A 83 10.35 11.34 -12.77
CA PRO A 83 10.47 12.75 -13.11
C PRO A 83 9.91 13.71 -12.04
N LEU A 84 8.98 13.23 -11.19
CA LEU A 84 8.37 14.05 -10.15
C LEU A 84 9.31 14.34 -8.98
N VAL A 85 10.40 13.57 -8.83
CA VAL A 85 11.37 13.76 -7.76
C VAL A 85 12.07 15.13 -7.83
N TRP A 86 12.24 15.67 -9.04
CA TRP A 86 12.78 17.00 -9.27
C TRP A 86 11.93 18.14 -8.72
N ILE A 87 10.63 17.88 -8.49
CA ILE A 87 9.68 18.89 -8.00
C ILE A 87 9.43 18.70 -6.51
N MET A 88 9.27 17.46 -6.05
CA MET A 88 8.79 17.15 -4.70
C MET A 88 9.84 16.49 -3.79
N GLY A 89 11.03 16.17 -4.32
CA GLY A 89 12.12 15.57 -3.54
C GLY A 89 11.68 14.24 -2.89
N SER A 90 12.12 14.02 -1.66
CA SER A 90 11.77 12.81 -0.86
C SER A 90 10.30 12.68 -0.52
N TYR A 91 9.48 13.72 -0.73
CA TYR A 91 8.02 13.68 -0.54
C TYR A 91 7.27 13.06 -1.73
N THR A 92 7.94 12.83 -2.87
CA THR A 92 7.31 12.43 -4.14
C THR A 92 6.40 11.22 -3.99
N LEU A 93 6.90 10.13 -3.44
CA LEU A 93 6.16 8.88 -3.34
C LEU A 93 4.99 8.96 -2.35
N LEU A 94 5.13 9.72 -1.27
CA LEU A 94 4.06 9.97 -0.30
C LEU A 94 2.91 10.75 -0.93
N VAL A 95 3.22 11.79 -1.70
CA VAL A 95 2.22 12.58 -2.44
C VAL A 95 1.54 11.73 -3.51
N VAL A 96 2.30 10.94 -4.28
CA VAL A 96 1.77 10.00 -5.27
C VAL A 96 0.78 9.02 -4.62
N GLN A 97 1.11 8.45 -3.47
CA GLN A 97 0.24 7.53 -2.75
C GLN A 97 -1.07 8.21 -2.32
N ILE A 98 -1.00 9.40 -1.71
CA ILE A 98 -2.18 10.17 -1.31
C ILE A 98 -3.08 10.47 -2.52
N VAL A 99 -2.50 11.02 -3.60
CA VAL A 99 -3.24 11.35 -4.82
C VAL A 99 -3.88 10.11 -5.44
N SER A 100 -3.18 8.98 -5.43
CA SER A 100 -3.71 7.71 -5.94
C SER A 100 -4.91 7.22 -5.12
N ILE A 101 -4.88 7.32 -3.79
CA ILE A 101 -6.02 6.95 -2.95
C ILE A 101 -7.24 7.83 -3.26
N LEU A 102 -7.04 9.13 -3.40
CA LEU A 102 -8.12 10.07 -3.78
C LEU A 102 -8.66 9.77 -5.19
N PHE A 103 -7.79 9.39 -6.13
CA PHE A 103 -8.18 8.92 -7.46
C PHE A 103 -9.01 7.63 -7.37
N GLY A 104 -8.62 6.67 -6.54
CA GLY A 104 -9.40 5.45 -6.27
C GLY A 104 -10.79 5.74 -5.72
N ALA A 105 -10.90 6.70 -4.78
CA ALA A 105 -12.18 7.14 -4.23
C ALA A 105 -13.11 7.72 -5.30
N LEU A 106 -12.58 8.49 -6.27
CA LEU A 106 -13.34 8.95 -7.43
C LEU A 106 -13.77 7.78 -8.33
N GLY A 107 -12.94 6.74 -8.46
CA GLY A 107 -13.31 5.50 -9.15
C GLY A 107 -14.50 4.79 -8.49
N VAL A 108 -14.48 4.66 -7.16
CA VAL A 108 -15.61 4.12 -6.38
C VAL A 108 -16.86 4.95 -6.61
N TYR A 109 -16.74 6.29 -6.54
CA TYR A 109 -17.86 7.20 -6.82
C TYR A 109 -18.47 6.92 -8.20
N ARG A 110 -17.66 6.87 -9.25
CA ARG A 110 -18.10 6.63 -10.65
C ARG A 110 -18.70 5.25 -10.83
N PHE A 111 -18.08 4.21 -10.30
CA PHE A 111 -18.57 2.84 -10.41
C PHE A 111 -19.93 2.66 -9.71
N VAL A 112 -20.07 3.15 -8.49
CA VAL A 112 -21.31 3.03 -7.72
C VAL A 112 -22.44 3.85 -8.32
N ASP A 113 -22.15 5.02 -8.89
CA ASP A 113 -23.13 5.84 -9.61
C ASP A 113 -23.73 5.10 -10.80
N VAL A 114 -22.89 4.48 -11.61
CA VAL A 114 -23.34 3.66 -12.75
C VAL A 114 -24.10 2.41 -12.30
N CYS A 115 -23.71 1.78 -11.21
CA CYS A 115 -24.45 0.64 -10.64
C CYS A 115 -25.85 1.03 -10.20
N ARG A 116 -26.01 2.22 -9.63
CA ARG A 116 -27.31 2.75 -9.19
C ARG A 116 -28.23 3.15 -10.34
N ASN A 117 -27.67 3.74 -11.39
CA ASN A 117 -28.40 4.30 -12.53
C ASN A 117 -28.57 3.27 -13.69
N ASN A 118 -28.49 1.96 -13.41
CA ASN A 118 -28.65 0.87 -14.37
C ASN A 118 -27.77 0.98 -15.64
N GLY A 119 -26.56 1.46 -15.49
CA GLY A 119 -25.58 1.57 -16.57
C GLY A 119 -25.37 2.97 -17.14
N ASN A 120 -26.27 3.93 -16.85
CA ASN A 120 -26.08 5.32 -17.26
C ASN A 120 -25.22 6.08 -16.24
N ALA A 121 -24.30 6.89 -16.72
CA ALA A 121 -23.60 7.82 -15.84
C ALA A 121 -24.58 8.90 -15.36
N GLY A 122 -24.65 9.13 -14.05
CA GLY A 122 -25.42 10.25 -13.48
C GLY A 122 -24.83 11.60 -13.87
N SER A 123 -25.56 12.68 -13.61
CA SER A 123 -25.06 14.04 -13.78
C SER A 123 -23.80 14.26 -12.96
N GLU A 124 -22.80 14.92 -13.52
CA GLU A 124 -21.52 15.21 -12.82
C GLU A 124 -21.71 15.98 -11.49
N ASN A 125 -22.80 16.72 -11.38
CA ASN A 125 -23.16 17.51 -10.20
C ASN A 125 -24.16 16.80 -9.27
N SER A 126 -24.37 15.48 -9.43
CA SER A 126 -25.27 14.73 -8.57
C SER A 126 -24.79 14.75 -7.11
N THR A 127 -25.56 15.40 -6.23
CA THR A 127 -25.38 15.37 -4.77
C THR A 127 -25.99 14.10 -4.16
N ASN A 128 -25.76 12.98 -4.80
CA ASN A 128 -26.38 11.72 -4.44
C ASN A 128 -25.74 11.12 -3.18
N GLY A 129 -26.41 11.23 -2.05
CA GLY A 129 -25.93 10.73 -0.75
C GLY A 129 -25.53 9.25 -0.78
N PHE A 130 -26.19 8.40 -1.58
CA PHE A 130 -25.83 6.98 -1.72
C PHE A 130 -24.39 6.82 -2.25
N VAL A 131 -24.05 7.54 -3.30
CA VAL A 131 -22.73 7.45 -3.95
C VAL A 131 -21.65 8.11 -3.11
N MET A 132 -21.99 9.22 -2.43
CA MET A 132 -21.09 9.89 -1.51
C MET A 132 -20.74 8.99 -0.31
N LEU A 133 -21.71 8.27 0.25
CA LEU A 133 -21.47 7.36 1.37
C LEU A 133 -20.59 6.17 0.95
N ALA A 134 -20.67 5.72 -0.30
CA ALA A 134 -19.73 4.73 -0.83
C ALA A 134 -18.28 5.28 -0.84
N MET A 135 -18.10 6.50 -1.34
CA MET A 135 -16.81 7.17 -1.35
C MET A 135 -16.27 7.39 0.08
N VAL A 136 -17.11 7.81 1.02
CA VAL A 136 -16.73 7.97 2.44
C VAL A 136 -16.36 6.62 3.06
N SER A 137 -17.13 5.55 2.79
CA SER A 137 -16.79 4.20 3.28
C SER A 137 -15.44 3.73 2.79
N PHE A 138 -15.11 4.03 1.54
CA PHE A 138 -13.79 3.71 0.97
C PHE A 138 -12.68 4.51 1.66
N LEU A 139 -12.85 5.82 1.78
CA LEU A 139 -11.86 6.69 2.42
C LEU A 139 -11.68 6.41 3.92
N LEU A 140 -12.68 5.85 4.57
CA LEU A 140 -12.61 5.41 5.97
C LEU A 140 -12.26 3.92 6.13
N PHE A 141 -11.85 3.21 5.07
CA PHE A 141 -11.49 1.81 5.19
C PHE A 141 -10.14 1.66 5.91
N PHE A 142 -10.07 0.81 6.94
CA PHE A 142 -8.91 0.68 7.81
C PHE A 142 -7.59 0.45 7.07
N GLY A 143 -7.58 -0.45 6.05
CA GLY A 143 -6.37 -0.75 5.29
C GLY A 143 -5.78 0.45 4.53
N ILE A 144 -6.57 1.51 4.26
CA ILE A 144 -6.06 2.76 3.68
C ILE A 144 -5.32 3.58 4.74
N TRP A 145 -5.86 3.70 5.94
CA TRP A 145 -5.25 4.46 7.03
C TRP A 145 -3.98 3.79 7.53
N ASP A 146 -4.02 2.46 7.67
CA ASP A 146 -2.86 1.68 8.09
C ASP A 146 -1.73 1.76 7.05
N ALA A 147 -2.06 1.73 5.74
CA ALA A 147 -1.09 1.92 4.67
C ALA A 147 -0.47 3.34 4.66
N LEU A 148 -1.25 4.39 4.95
CA LEU A 148 -0.74 5.76 5.04
C LEU A 148 0.17 5.99 6.25
N GLY A 149 -0.05 5.23 7.33
CA GLY A 149 0.80 5.24 8.52
C GLY A 149 2.15 4.54 8.34
N PHE A 150 2.32 3.85 7.23
CA PHE A 150 3.52 3.12 6.88
C PHE A 150 3.92 3.47 5.45
N ASP A 151 4.93 4.19 5.22
CA ASP A 151 5.58 4.64 3.98
C ASP A 151 4.81 4.47 2.63
N TYR A 152 5.51 4.58 1.51
CA TYR A 152 4.98 4.33 0.18
C TYR A 152 5.06 2.85 -0.19
N HIS A 153 3.98 2.35 -0.81
CA HIS A 153 3.98 1.02 -1.44
C HIS A 153 3.17 1.00 -2.73
N SER A 154 3.73 0.38 -3.76
CA SER A 154 3.12 0.32 -5.10
C SER A 154 1.80 -0.44 -5.17
N ASN A 155 1.60 -1.45 -4.32
CA ASN A 155 0.32 -2.16 -4.20
C ASN A 155 -0.83 -1.22 -3.78
N VAL A 156 -0.55 -0.20 -2.96
CA VAL A 156 -1.54 0.84 -2.61
C VAL A 156 -1.98 1.59 -3.88
N VAL A 157 -1.03 2.03 -4.69
CA VAL A 157 -1.32 2.72 -5.96
C VAL A 157 -2.07 1.81 -6.94
N ALA A 158 -1.67 0.53 -7.04
CA ALA A 158 -2.33 -0.46 -7.90
C ALA A 158 -3.79 -0.69 -7.51
N ALA A 159 -4.07 -0.83 -6.20
CA ALA A 159 -5.42 -1.05 -5.70
C ALA A 159 -6.39 0.07 -6.09
N MET A 160 -5.89 1.30 -6.28
CA MET A 160 -6.70 2.46 -6.65
C MET A 160 -7.17 2.44 -8.12
N TRP A 161 -6.56 1.61 -8.97
CA TRP A 161 -7.01 1.39 -10.35
C TRP A 161 -8.18 0.41 -10.44
N VAL A 162 -8.41 -0.44 -9.43
CA VAL A 162 -9.45 -1.48 -9.45
C VAL A 162 -10.87 -0.90 -9.53
N PRO A 163 -11.27 0.16 -8.79
CA PRO A 163 -12.58 0.78 -8.97
C PRO A 163 -12.80 1.34 -10.38
N TRP A 164 -11.75 1.87 -11.00
CA TRP A 164 -11.78 2.37 -12.37
C TRP A 164 -11.87 1.23 -13.39
N LEU A 165 -11.19 0.11 -13.16
CA LEU A 165 -11.33 -1.11 -13.96
C LEU A 165 -12.79 -1.58 -13.98
N PHE A 166 -13.45 -1.63 -12.81
CA PHE A 166 -14.87 -1.98 -12.69
C PHE A 166 -15.76 -0.97 -13.43
N TYR A 167 -15.50 0.32 -13.27
CA TYR A 167 -16.26 1.40 -13.92
C TYR A 167 -16.14 1.34 -15.45
N TRP A 168 -14.92 1.29 -15.98
CA TRP A 168 -14.68 1.30 -17.43
C TRP A 168 -15.16 0.03 -18.12
N LEU A 169 -15.01 -1.13 -17.49
CA LEU A 169 -15.57 -2.37 -18.00
C LEU A 169 -17.10 -2.26 -18.12
N ARG A 170 -17.76 -1.70 -17.08
CA ARG A 170 -19.21 -1.53 -17.08
C ARG A 170 -19.70 -0.50 -18.09
N GLN A 171 -18.89 0.51 -18.41
CA GLN A 171 -19.17 1.52 -19.44
C GLN A 171 -18.70 1.09 -20.83
N GLU A 172 -18.23 -0.15 -20.99
CA GLU A 172 -17.67 -0.69 -22.24
C GLU A 172 -16.53 0.18 -22.83
N ARG A 173 -15.83 0.93 -21.97
CA ARG A 173 -14.64 1.74 -22.34
C ARG A 173 -13.39 0.87 -22.29
N TYR A 174 -13.31 -0.06 -23.21
CA TYR A 174 -12.30 -1.14 -23.17
C TYR A 174 -10.84 -0.67 -23.26
N GLY A 175 -10.56 0.44 -23.94
CA GLY A 175 -9.19 1.02 -23.98
C GLY A 175 -8.73 1.49 -22.58
N LEU A 176 -9.62 2.17 -21.83
CA LEU A 176 -9.33 2.60 -20.45
C LEU A 176 -9.31 1.42 -19.48
N TYR A 177 -10.15 0.40 -19.70
CA TYR A 177 -10.08 -0.87 -18.97
C TYR A 177 -8.71 -1.53 -19.19
N ALA A 178 -8.21 -1.61 -20.43
CA ALA A 178 -6.89 -2.18 -20.71
C ALA A 178 -5.77 -1.37 -20.04
N LEU A 179 -5.88 -0.04 -20.01
CA LEU A 179 -4.95 0.80 -19.24
C LEU A 179 -4.94 0.42 -17.76
N ALA A 180 -6.12 0.24 -17.13
CA ALA A 180 -6.19 -0.17 -15.72
C ALA A 180 -5.58 -1.56 -15.49
N VAL A 181 -5.78 -2.51 -16.42
CA VAL A 181 -5.14 -3.84 -16.39
C VAL A 181 -3.62 -3.69 -16.37
N VAL A 182 -3.05 -2.89 -17.28
CA VAL A 182 -1.61 -2.64 -17.34
C VAL A 182 -1.11 -1.99 -16.04
N MET A 183 -1.79 -0.94 -15.57
CA MET A 183 -1.38 -0.21 -14.37
C MET A 183 -1.39 -1.10 -13.12
N VAL A 184 -2.33 -2.02 -12.97
CA VAL A 184 -2.29 -2.99 -11.85
C VAL A 184 -1.09 -3.95 -11.99
N CYS A 185 -0.80 -4.43 -13.21
CA CYS A 185 0.29 -5.39 -13.43
C CYS A 185 1.68 -4.82 -13.15
N ILE A 186 1.94 -3.56 -13.54
CA ILE A 186 3.28 -2.96 -13.46
C ILE A 186 3.68 -2.50 -12.05
N ALA A 187 2.78 -2.58 -11.07
CA ALA A 187 3.02 -2.11 -9.72
C ALA A 187 3.97 -3.01 -8.92
N LYS A 188 3.77 -4.32 -9.03
CA LYS A 188 4.57 -5.31 -8.31
C LYS A 188 4.38 -6.69 -8.92
N GLU A 189 5.37 -7.56 -8.79
CA GLU A 189 5.42 -8.91 -9.38
C GLU A 189 4.23 -9.81 -9.01
N ASN A 190 3.60 -9.61 -7.85
CA ASN A 190 2.45 -10.40 -7.36
C ASN A 190 1.08 -9.82 -7.75
N MET A 191 1.01 -8.54 -8.15
CA MET A 191 -0.25 -7.88 -8.49
C MET A 191 -0.98 -8.51 -9.68
N PRO A 192 -0.31 -9.04 -10.72
CA PRO A 192 -0.98 -9.76 -11.81
C PRO A 192 -1.80 -10.97 -11.33
N LEU A 193 -1.35 -11.70 -10.29
CA LEU A 193 -2.11 -12.83 -9.74
C LEU A 193 -3.44 -12.37 -9.13
N TRP A 194 -3.41 -11.27 -8.37
CA TRP A 194 -4.63 -10.67 -7.84
C TRP A 194 -5.57 -10.19 -8.94
N LEU A 195 -5.02 -9.51 -9.95
CA LEU A 195 -5.78 -9.05 -11.10
C LEU A 195 -6.46 -10.21 -11.83
N VAL A 196 -5.75 -11.30 -12.11
CA VAL A 196 -6.34 -12.50 -12.76
C VAL A 196 -7.54 -13.03 -11.99
N CYS A 197 -7.46 -13.11 -10.66
CA CYS A 197 -8.59 -13.53 -9.82
C CYS A 197 -9.75 -12.53 -9.87
N ILE A 198 -9.49 -11.23 -9.94
CA ILE A 198 -10.53 -10.21 -10.18
C ILE A 198 -11.22 -10.45 -11.52
N LEU A 199 -10.46 -10.64 -12.59
CA LEU A 199 -11.00 -10.81 -13.93
C LEU A 199 -11.78 -12.11 -14.09
N LEU A 200 -11.32 -13.20 -13.49
CA LEU A 200 -12.06 -14.49 -13.42
C LEU A 200 -13.40 -14.32 -12.70
N ALA A 201 -13.41 -13.63 -11.57
CA ALA A 201 -14.66 -13.35 -10.86
C ALA A 201 -15.64 -12.52 -11.69
N LEU A 202 -15.14 -11.53 -12.45
CA LEU A 202 -15.95 -10.69 -13.33
C LEU A 202 -16.48 -11.47 -14.54
N MET A 203 -15.79 -12.49 -15.04
CA MET A 203 -16.32 -13.34 -16.13
C MET A 203 -17.68 -13.94 -15.77
N TRP A 204 -17.88 -14.31 -14.51
CA TRP A 204 -19.19 -14.78 -14.05
C TRP A 204 -20.27 -13.68 -14.14
N ASP A 205 -19.94 -12.46 -13.76
CA ASP A 205 -20.87 -11.33 -13.81
C ASP A 205 -21.23 -10.95 -15.26
N TYR A 206 -20.27 -11.06 -16.18
CA TYR A 206 -20.39 -10.69 -17.60
C TYR A 206 -20.62 -11.89 -18.54
N ARG A 207 -20.98 -13.09 -18.04
CA ARG A 207 -21.11 -14.34 -18.84
C ARG A 207 -22.06 -14.25 -20.03
N ARG A 208 -22.93 -13.25 -20.07
CA ARG A 208 -23.87 -13.00 -21.18
C ARG A 208 -23.39 -11.93 -22.16
N ASN A 209 -22.30 -11.22 -21.88
CA ASN A 209 -21.74 -10.19 -22.75
C ASN A 209 -20.43 -10.72 -23.39
N ARG A 210 -20.55 -11.24 -24.61
CA ARG A 210 -19.42 -11.83 -25.34
C ARG A 210 -18.25 -10.86 -25.50
N ARG A 211 -18.53 -9.57 -25.74
CA ARG A 211 -17.49 -8.55 -25.92
C ARG A 211 -16.72 -8.32 -24.63
N ALA A 212 -17.42 -8.17 -23.51
CA ALA A 212 -16.77 -8.06 -22.20
C ALA A 212 -15.96 -9.31 -21.87
N LEU A 213 -16.46 -10.52 -22.16
CA LEU A 213 -15.73 -11.77 -21.93
C LEU A 213 -14.42 -11.84 -22.73
N LEU A 214 -14.41 -11.37 -23.98
CA LEU A 214 -13.17 -11.32 -24.78
C LEU A 214 -12.13 -10.38 -24.16
N TRP A 215 -12.54 -9.20 -23.68
CA TRP A 215 -11.64 -8.27 -23.00
C TRP A 215 -11.16 -8.80 -21.64
N LEU A 216 -12.01 -9.47 -20.89
CA LEU A 216 -11.62 -10.13 -19.64
C LEU A 216 -10.64 -11.27 -19.89
N ALA A 217 -10.88 -12.11 -20.90
CA ALA A 217 -9.95 -13.17 -21.30
C ALA A 217 -8.62 -12.62 -21.78
N GLY A 218 -8.62 -11.54 -22.57
CA GLY A 218 -7.41 -10.84 -22.99
C GLY A 218 -6.63 -10.27 -21.80
N GLY A 219 -7.32 -9.68 -20.82
CA GLY A 219 -6.70 -9.20 -19.58
C GLY A 219 -6.10 -10.32 -18.73
N ILE A 220 -6.76 -11.47 -18.64
CA ILE A 220 -6.24 -12.67 -17.95
C ILE A 220 -4.96 -13.17 -18.67
N LEU A 221 -5.02 -13.31 -19.99
CA LEU A 221 -3.87 -13.75 -20.79
C LEU A 221 -2.68 -12.80 -20.60
N PHE A 222 -2.94 -11.49 -20.64
CA PHE A 222 -1.91 -10.48 -20.40
C PHE A 222 -1.34 -10.59 -18.98
N GLY A 223 -2.20 -10.68 -17.93
CA GLY A 223 -1.76 -10.77 -16.53
C GLY A 223 -0.95 -12.03 -16.25
N VAL A 224 -1.38 -13.19 -16.76
CA VAL A 224 -0.62 -14.46 -16.64
C VAL A 224 0.70 -14.37 -17.40
N GLY A 225 0.67 -13.88 -18.64
CA GLY A 225 1.88 -13.70 -19.45
C GLY A 225 2.89 -12.76 -18.79
N TYR A 226 2.41 -11.61 -18.27
CA TYR A 226 3.24 -10.66 -17.53
C TYR A 226 3.86 -11.30 -16.28
N LEU A 227 3.06 -12.00 -15.46
CA LEU A 227 3.54 -12.69 -14.27
C LEU A 227 4.65 -13.70 -14.61
N VAL A 228 4.43 -14.54 -15.62
CA VAL A 228 5.39 -15.57 -16.05
C VAL A 228 6.68 -14.91 -16.56
N VAL A 229 6.57 -13.92 -17.43
CA VAL A 229 7.75 -13.24 -17.98
C VAL A 229 8.54 -12.52 -16.90
N VAL A 230 7.87 -11.78 -16.02
CA VAL A 230 8.55 -11.04 -14.95
C VAL A 230 9.20 -11.99 -13.95
N ALA A 231 8.44 -12.94 -13.40
CA ALA A 231 8.92 -13.80 -12.32
C ALA A 231 9.91 -14.90 -12.78
N MET A 232 9.79 -15.38 -14.03
CA MET A 232 10.62 -16.51 -14.51
C MET A 232 11.74 -16.09 -15.46
N VAL A 233 11.70 -14.89 -16.04
CA VAL A 233 12.70 -14.44 -17.01
C VAL A 233 13.37 -13.15 -16.54
N VAL A 234 12.60 -12.09 -16.26
CA VAL A 234 13.18 -10.75 -16.03
C VAL A 234 13.88 -10.69 -14.67
N MET A 235 13.17 -10.98 -13.59
CA MET A 235 13.75 -10.89 -12.23
C MET A 235 14.95 -11.81 -12.04
N PRO A 236 14.94 -13.10 -12.47
CA PRO A 236 16.12 -13.96 -12.40
C PRO A 236 17.28 -13.49 -13.28
N SER A 237 17.03 -12.78 -14.39
CA SER A 237 18.11 -12.23 -15.21
C SER A 237 18.80 -11.03 -14.57
N LEU A 238 18.10 -10.31 -13.69
CA LEU A 238 18.62 -9.17 -12.93
C LEU A 238 19.40 -9.61 -11.68
N ASN A 239 19.02 -10.73 -11.07
CA ASN A 239 19.74 -11.36 -9.96
C ASN A 239 19.57 -12.89 -9.99
N PRO A 240 20.58 -13.64 -10.47
CA PRO A 240 20.50 -15.09 -10.57
C PRO A 240 20.51 -15.84 -9.23
N GLU A 241 20.94 -15.20 -8.15
CA GLU A 241 21.23 -15.88 -6.87
C GLU A 241 20.04 -15.96 -5.92
N GLU A 242 18.96 -15.17 -6.10
CA GLU A 242 17.88 -15.11 -5.12
C GLU A 242 16.49 -14.81 -5.71
N ILE A 243 15.49 -15.60 -5.28
CA ILE A 243 14.07 -15.33 -5.51
C ILE A 243 13.43 -14.98 -4.15
N HIS A 244 13.50 -13.73 -3.72
CA HIS A 244 13.03 -13.27 -2.40
C HIS A 244 11.54 -13.55 -2.14
N PHE A 245 10.70 -13.54 -3.17
CA PHE A 245 9.26 -13.76 -3.02
C PHE A 245 8.91 -15.07 -2.32
N MET A 246 9.67 -16.15 -2.60
CA MET A 246 9.41 -17.48 -2.04
C MET A 246 9.90 -17.63 -0.59
N GLY A 247 10.77 -16.73 -0.12
CA GLY A 247 11.32 -16.78 1.24
C GLY A 247 10.29 -16.76 2.36
N LYS A 248 9.08 -16.20 2.08
CA LYS A 248 7.97 -16.14 3.04
C LYS A 248 7.12 -17.42 3.08
N PHE A 249 7.39 -18.41 2.24
CA PHE A 249 6.60 -19.65 2.08
C PHE A 249 7.47 -20.91 2.10
N LYS A 250 8.67 -20.84 2.64
CA LYS A 250 9.67 -21.93 2.61
C LYS A 250 9.16 -23.27 3.15
N TYR A 251 8.24 -23.24 4.12
CA TYR A 251 7.64 -24.49 4.64
C TYR A 251 6.77 -25.24 3.62
N MET A 252 6.34 -24.56 2.54
CA MET A 252 5.58 -25.18 1.45
C MET A 252 6.48 -25.56 0.25
N GLY A 253 7.65 -24.94 0.10
CA GLY A 253 8.60 -25.20 -0.98
C GLY A 253 9.37 -23.94 -1.41
N ASP A 254 10.38 -24.17 -2.27
CA ASP A 254 11.28 -23.11 -2.77
C ASP A 254 10.86 -22.57 -4.15
N SER A 255 9.78 -23.10 -4.74
CA SER A 255 9.26 -22.69 -6.03
C SER A 255 7.73 -22.54 -6.03
N PHE A 256 7.18 -21.73 -6.96
CA PHE A 256 5.73 -21.63 -7.15
C PHE A 256 5.05 -22.98 -7.39
N GLY A 257 5.71 -23.87 -8.14
CA GLY A 257 5.21 -25.22 -8.41
C GLY A 257 5.10 -26.06 -7.15
N GLU A 258 6.12 -26.03 -6.30
CA GLU A 258 6.14 -26.76 -5.03
C GLU A 258 5.11 -26.22 -4.04
N VAL A 259 5.00 -24.89 -3.90
CA VAL A 259 3.96 -24.27 -3.08
C VAL A 259 2.56 -24.66 -3.56
N ALA A 260 2.31 -24.64 -4.87
CA ALA A 260 1.05 -25.09 -5.42
C ALA A 260 0.82 -26.60 -5.15
N ALA A 261 1.82 -27.44 -5.39
CA ALA A 261 1.74 -28.87 -5.10
C ALA A 261 1.48 -29.14 -3.61
N TRP A 262 2.12 -28.40 -2.73
CA TRP A 262 1.91 -28.51 -1.28
C TRP A 262 0.45 -28.17 -0.90
N ILE A 263 -0.08 -27.06 -1.40
CA ILE A 263 -1.48 -26.63 -1.15
C ILE A 263 -2.48 -27.73 -1.58
N PHE A 264 -2.28 -28.34 -2.74
CA PHE A 264 -3.16 -29.38 -3.23
C PHE A 264 -2.99 -30.72 -2.52
N SER A 265 -1.78 -31.05 -2.05
CA SER A 265 -1.49 -32.28 -1.32
C SER A 265 -1.84 -32.22 0.17
N HIS A 266 -1.89 -31.00 0.75
CA HIS A 266 -2.20 -30.76 2.18
C HIS A 266 -3.42 -29.83 2.37
N PRO A 267 -4.61 -30.16 1.80
CA PRO A 267 -5.75 -29.22 1.78
C PRO A 267 -6.28 -28.89 3.17
N LEU A 268 -6.28 -29.85 4.10
CA LEU A 268 -6.76 -29.61 5.47
C LEU A 268 -5.81 -28.72 6.25
N GLU A 269 -4.50 -28.91 6.09
CA GLU A 269 -3.47 -28.07 6.71
C GLU A 269 -3.49 -26.66 6.11
N THR A 270 -3.62 -26.54 4.81
CA THR A 270 -3.80 -25.25 4.12
C THR A 270 -4.98 -24.48 4.72
N VAL A 271 -6.15 -25.11 4.83
CA VAL A 271 -7.34 -24.47 5.42
C VAL A 271 -7.09 -24.13 6.89
N ARG A 272 -6.51 -25.02 7.67
CA ARG A 272 -6.16 -24.72 9.07
C ARG A 272 -5.23 -23.52 9.19
N ASN A 273 -4.17 -23.48 8.37
CA ASN A 273 -3.18 -22.41 8.39
C ASN A 273 -3.73 -21.04 7.98
N LEU A 274 -4.84 -20.97 7.25
CA LEU A 274 -5.52 -19.70 7.01
C LEU A 274 -6.06 -19.05 8.30
N PHE A 275 -6.41 -19.83 9.32
CA PHE A 275 -7.12 -19.33 10.51
C PHE A 275 -6.32 -19.44 11.80
N VAL A 276 -5.36 -20.36 11.88
CA VAL A 276 -4.61 -20.67 13.10
C VAL A 276 -3.18 -20.16 12.98
N ASN A 277 -2.61 -19.71 14.10
CA ASN A 277 -1.19 -19.46 14.21
C ASN A 277 -0.44 -20.81 14.09
N PHE A 278 0.37 -20.97 13.05
CA PHE A 278 1.17 -22.17 12.79
C PHE A 278 2.67 -21.95 13.05
N ARG A 279 3.03 -20.76 13.58
CA ARG A 279 4.40 -20.44 13.98
C ARG A 279 4.55 -20.61 15.49
N ASP A 280 5.74 -21.02 15.93
CA ASP A 280 6.08 -21.17 17.35
C ASP A 280 6.31 -19.82 18.07
N SER A 281 5.53 -18.83 17.70
CA SER A 281 5.64 -17.47 18.25
C SER A 281 4.29 -16.98 18.77
N HIS A 282 4.18 -16.76 20.07
CA HIS A 282 3.01 -16.14 20.69
C HIS A 282 2.67 -14.74 20.14
N ARG A 283 3.62 -14.06 19.48
CA ARG A 283 3.36 -12.77 18.82
C ARG A 283 2.33 -12.88 17.70
N GLY A 284 2.16 -14.06 17.11
CA GLY A 284 1.16 -14.34 16.07
C GLY A 284 -0.25 -14.63 16.61
N ASP A 285 -0.41 -14.79 17.95
CA ASP A 285 -1.68 -15.22 18.51
C ASP A 285 -2.76 -14.16 18.40
N GLY A 286 -3.87 -14.55 17.78
CA GLY A 286 -5.05 -13.71 17.60
C GLY A 286 -4.95 -12.71 16.44
N LEU A 287 -3.81 -12.52 15.75
CA LEU A 287 -3.67 -11.58 14.63
C LEU A 287 -4.61 -11.92 13.47
N LYS A 288 -4.68 -13.20 13.09
CA LYS A 288 -5.57 -13.66 12.02
C LYS A 288 -7.04 -13.46 12.36
N THR A 289 -7.42 -13.76 13.62
CA THR A 289 -8.78 -13.54 14.09
C THR A 289 -9.16 -12.06 14.09
N GLU A 290 -8.26 -11.20 14.56
CA GLU A 290 -8.44 -9.74 14.53
C GLU A 290 -8.64 -9.23 13.09
N PHE A 291 -7.77 -9.64 12.17
CA PHE A 291 -7.89 -9.28 10.75
C PHE A 291 -9.23 -9.69 10.15
N TYR A 292 -9.66 -10.95 10.35
CA TYR A 292 -10.94 -11.41 9.82
C TYR A 292 -12.13 -10.67 10.43
N LEU A 293 -12.10 -10.37 11.73
CA LEU A 293 -13.16 -9.58 12.36
C LEU A 293 -13.22 -8.17 11.79
N CYS A 294 -12.07 -7.49 11.64
CA CYS A 294 -12.01 -6.17 11.00
C CYS A 294 -12.54 -6.21 9.57
N LEU A 295 -12.15 -7.22 8.79
CA LEU A 295 -12.60 -7.39 7.41
C LEU A 295 -14.12 -7.63 7.32
N LEU A 296 -14.67 -8.50 8.18
CA LEU A 296 -16.10 -8.83 8.20
C LEU A 296 -16.94 -7.62 8.60
N VAL A 297 -16.54 -6.90 9.66
CA VAL A 297 -17.24 -5.69 10.14
C VAL A 297 -17.16 -4.58 9.10
N SER A 298 -16.04 -4.43 8.39
CA SER A 298 -15.87 -3.47 7.28
C SER A 298 -16.62 -3.86 6.01
N GLY A 299 -17.56 -4.81 6.07
CA GLY A 299 -18.45 -5.19 4.98
C GLY A 299 -18.09 -6.49 4.25
N GLY A 300 -17.04 -7.20 4.65
CA GLY A 300 -16.64 -8.48 4.03
C GLY A 300 -17.72 -9.55 3.97
N LEU A 301 -18.73 -9.49 4.84
CA LEU A 301 -19.92 -10.36 4.83
C LEU A 301 -20.69 -10.33 3.51
N PHE A 302 -20.52 -9.30 2.67
CA PHE A 302 -21.22 -9.24 1.38
C PHE A 302 -20.90 -10.43 0.46
N CYS A 303 -19.72 -11.03 0.60
CA CYS A 303 -19.30 -12.18 -0.18
C CYS A 303 -20.19 -13.41 0.01
N LEU A 304 -20.91 -13.53 1.14
CA LEU A 304 -21.91 -14.58 1.36
C LEU A 304 -23.06 -14.47 0.37
N PHE A 305 -23.38 -13.27 -0.09
CA PHE A 305 -24.45 -13.00 -1.07
C PHE A 305 -23.94 -12.88 -2.50
N LYS A 306 -22.61 -12.72 -2.68
CA LYS A 306 -21.97 -12.63 -3.98
C LYS A 306 -20.66 -13.44 -3.99
N PRO A 307 -20.76 -14.78 -3.96
CA PRO A 307 -19.62 -15.67 -3.73
C PRO A 307 -18.54 -15.59 -4.82
N ASN A 308 -18.89 -15.23 -6.06
CA ASN A 308 -17.89 -15.05 -7.11
C ASN A 308 -16.88 -13.93 -6.78
N TRP A 309 -17.27 -12.93 -5.99
CA TRP A 309 -16.34 -11.86 -5.57
C TRP A 309 -15.38 -12.32 -4.46
N LEU A 310 -15.70 -13.43 -3.76
CA LEU A 310 -14.75 -14.04 -2.83
C LEU A 310 -13.44 -14.40 -3.56
N LEU A 311 -13.54 -14.86 -4.83
CA LEU A 311 -12.36 -15.17 -5.64
C LEU A 311 -11.41 -13.99 -5.79
N MET A 312 -11.92 -12.74 -5.79
CA MET A 312 -11.07 -11.54 -5.84
C MET A 312 -10.21 -11.37 -4.59
N MET A 313 -10.61 -11.94 -3.46
CA MET A 313 -9.90 -11.82 -2.18
C MET A 313 -9.06 -13.06 -1.85
N VAL A 314 -9.28 -14.18 -2.52
CA VAL A 314 -8.55 -15.44 -2.27
C VAL A 314 -7.03 -15.26 -2.32
N PRO A 315 -6.41 -14.68 -3.37
CA PRO A 315 -4.96 -14.54 -3.41
C PRO A 315 -4.44 -13.61 -2.32
N LEU A 316 -5.17 -12.56 -1.95
CA LEU A 316 -4.79 -11.64 -0.87
C LEU A 316 -4.78 -12.35 0.49
N VAL A 317 -5.85 -13.12 0.76
CA VAL A 317 -5.95 -13.90 2.00
C VAL A 317 -4.87 -14.99 2.03
N ALA A 318 -4.65 -15.70 0.93
CA ALA A 318 -3.64 -16.76 0.85
C ALA A 318 -2.24 -16.20 1.09
N GLN A 319 -1.85 -15.14 0.37
CA GLN A 319 -0.55 -14.49 0.52
C GLN A 319 -0.32 -13.99 1.95
N LYS A 320 -1.35 -13.44 2.57
CA LYS A 320 -1.30 -12.89 3.92
C LYS A 320 -1.23 -13.99 4.98
N MET A 321 -2.14 -14.97 4.92
CA MET A 321 -2.36 -15.93 6.00
C MET A 321 -1.50 -17.18 5.93
N LEU A 322 -0.99 -17.54 4.75
CA LEU A 322 -0.08 -18.68 4.57
C LEU A 322 1.39 -18.27 4.68
N SER A 323 1.70 -17.00 4.83
CA SER A 323 3.07 -16.53 5.04
C SER A 323 3.64 -16.97 6.38
N GLU A 324 4.94 -17.25 6.43
CA GLU A 324 5.71 -17.44 7.68
C GLU A 324 5.98 -16.10 8.39
N ASP A 325 5.89 -14.99 7.68
CA ASP A 325 6.02 -13.65 8.24
C ASP A 325 4.73 -13.24 8.97
N ILE A 326 4.76 -13.29 10.29
CA ILE A 326 3.61 -12.96 11.15
C ILE A 326 3.15 -11.50 11.02
N ALA A 327 4.02 -10.59 10.56
CA ALA A 327 3.66 -9.19 10.33
C ALA A 327 2.58 -9.04 9.25
N LEU A 328 2.54 -9.98 8.27
CA LEU A 328 1.50 -9.98 7.24
C LEU A 328 0.11 -10.35 7.79
N TRP A 329 0.02 -11.12 8.88
CA TRP A 329 -1.27 -11.61 9.41
C TRP A 329 -2.14 -10.53 10.02
N GLY A 330 -1.52 -9.46 10.50
CA GLY A 330 -2.20 -8.37 11.18
C GLY A 330 -2.92 -7.38 10.24
N VAL A 331 -3.58 -6.40 10.83
CA VAL A 331 -4.28 -5.32 10.11
C VAL A 331 -3.34 -4.21 9.67
N GLY A 332 -2.20 -4.03 10.34
CA GLY A 332 -1.26 -2.92 10.14
C GLY A 332 -0.55 -2.92 8.77
N SER A 333 0.11 -1.80 8.49
CA SER A 333 0.87 -1.57 7.26
C SER A 333 0.00 -1.62 5.98
N GLN A 334 0.63 -1.79 4.81
CA GLN A 334 -0.02 -1.76 3.49
C GLN A 334 -0.78 -3.04 3.12
N TYR A 335 -0.72 -4.09 3.92
CA TYR A 335 -1.18 -5.44 3.54
C TYR A 335 -2.69 -5.66 3.56
N SER A 336 -3.48 -4.63 3.84
CA SER A 336 -4.94 -4.72 3.90
C SER A 336 -5.66 -3.75 2.96
N VAL A 337 -4.93 -2.96 2.19
CA VAL A 337 -5.50 -1.90 1.34
C VAL A 337 -6.26 -2.46 0.13
N GLU A 338 -5.83 -3.58 -0.44
CA GLU A 338 -6.44 -4.19 -1.62
C GLU A 338 -7.87 -4.69 -1.37
N PHE A 339 -8.23 -4.94 -0.11
CA PHE A 339 -9.60 -5.32 0.24
C PHE A 339 -10.59 -4.17 0.10
N ALA A 340 -10.16 -2.91 0.25
CA ALA A 340 -11.00 -1.73 0.21
C ALA A 340 -11.82 -1.60 -1.10
N PRO A 341 -11.20 -1.59 -2.30
CA PRO A 341 -11.94 -1.46 -3.56
C PRO A 341 -12.91 -2.61 -3.81
N VAL A 342 -12.54 -3.85 -3.46
CA VAL A 342 -13.38 -5.03 -3.66
C VAL A 342 -14.61 -4.96 -2.75
N ILE A 343 -14.40 -4.77 -1.45
CA ILE A 343 -15.49 -4.79 -0.46
C ILE A 343 -16.44 -3.63 -0.67
N VAL A 344 -15.93 -2.40 -0.76
CA VAL A 344 -16.79 -1.22 -0.86
C VAL A 344 -17.57 -1.21 -2.18
N CYS A 345 -16.91 -1.47 -3.31
CA CYS A 345 -17.59 -1.59 -4.60
C CYS A 345 -18.63 -2.72 -4.58
N GLY A 346 -18.32 -3.87 -3.97
CA GLY A 346 -19.20 -5.02 -3.86
C GLY A 346 -20.46 -4.73 -3.04
N VAL A 347 -20.29 -4.20 -1.83
CA VAL A 347 -21.41 -3.84 -0.92
C VAL A 347 -22.36 -2.85 -1.59
N PHE A 348 -21.84 -1.77 -2.16
CA PHE A 348 -22.67 -0.72 -2.75
C PHE A 348 -23.29 -1.14 -4.09
N ALA A 349 -22.62 -1.95 -4.91
CA ALA A 349 -23.20 -2.52 -6.11
C ALA A 349 -24.35 -3.49 -5.79
N MET A 350 -24.28 -4.23 -4.68
CA MET A 350 -25.36 -5.07 -4.19
C MET A 350 -26.50 -4.22 -3.60
N ALA A 351 -26.16 -3.25 -2.74
CA ALA A 351 -27.15 -2.37 -2.12
C ALA A 351 -27.97 -1.60 -3.17
N ALA A 352 -27.38 -1.23 -4.32
CA ALA A 352 -28.08 -0.60 -5.44
C ALA A 352 -29.24 -1.47 -6.00
N LYS A 353 -29.14 -2.80 -5.88
CA LYS A 353 -30.16 -3.76 -6.37
C LYS A 353 -31.22 -4.11 -5.31
N VAL A 354 -31.02 -3.72 -4.05
CA VAL A 354 -31.95 -4.01 -2.95
C VAL A 354 -33.25 -3.21 -3.14
N LYS A 355 -34.36 -3.93 -3.35
CA LYS A 355 -35.70 -3.31 -3.55
C LYS A 355 -36.28 -2.72 -2.27
N LYS A 356 -36.06 -3.37 -1.10
CA LYS A 356 -36.53 -2.89 0.20
C LYS A 356 -35.77 -1.63 0.63
N THR A 357 -36.42 -0.49 0.56
CA THR A 357 -35.80 0.86 0.79
C THR A 357 -35.17 0.97 2.18
N TRP A 358 -35.82 0.44 3.22
CA TRP A 358 -35.29 0.52 4.58
C TRP A 358 -33.96 -0.28 4.68
N LEU A 359 -33.92 -1.52 4.17
CA LEU A 359 -32.73 -2.36 4.21
C LEU A 359 -31.56 -1.70 3.43
N ARG A 360 -31.86 -1.16 2.23
CA ARG A 360 -30.86 -0.42 1.44
C ARG A 360 -30.31 0.76 2.21
N ARG A 361 -31.18 1.58 2.86
CA ARG A 361 -30.77 2.74 3.66
C ARG A 361 -29.92 2.31 4.84
N THR A 362 -30.31 1.25 5.56
CA THR A 362 -29.55 0.73 6.69
C THR A 362 -28.13 0.34 6.27
N VAL A 363 -27.98 -0.48 5.21
CA VAL A 363 -26.66 -0.90 4.72
C VAL A 363 -25.80 0.30 4.34
N VAL A 364 -26.36 1.25 3.59
CA VAL A 364 -25.62 2.41 3.06
C VAL A 364 -25.18 3.38 4.16
N ILE A 365 -25.98 3.53 5.21
CA ILE A 365 -25.60 4.38 6.36
C ILE A 365 -24.66 3.66 7.32
N ALA A 366 -24.88 2.37 7.55
CA ALA A 366 -24.06 1.58 8.45
C ALA A 366 -22.61 1.41 7.92
N MET A 367 -22.43 1.29 6.60
CA MET A 367 -21.12 0.99 6.02
C MET A 367 -20.03 2.02 6.38
N PRO A 368 -20.19 3.34 6.17
CA PRO A 368 -19.17 4.31 6.57
C PRO A 368 -18.96 4.38 8.08
N LEU A 369 -20.01 4.14 8.88
CA LEU A 369 -19.89 4.09 10.35
C LEU A 369 -19.06 2.89 10.81
N LEU A 370 -19.31 1.72 10.23
CA LEU A 370 -18.56 0.50 10.54
C LEU A 370 -17.10 0.60 10.05
N CYS A 371 -16.86 1.11 8.84
CA CYS A 371 -15.50 1.38 8.38
C CYS A 371 -14.78 2.36 9.31
N GLY A 372 -15.42 3.46 9.69
CA GLY A 372 -14.83 4.43 10.61
C GLY A 372 -14.55 3.86 12.00
N LEU A 373 -15.46 3.00 12.52
CA LEU A 373 -15.26 2.32 13.81
C LEU A 373 -14.08 1.35 13.77
N VAL A 374 -13.98 0.53 12.71
CA VAL A 374 -12.86 -0.39 12.53
C VAL A 374 -11.55 0.38 12.39
N THR A 375 -11.54 1.45 11.58
CA THR A 375 -10.35 2.31 11.42
C THR A 375 -9.94 2.95 12.75
N TRP A 376 -10.89 3.44 13.53
CA TRP A 376 -10.60 3.93 14.87
C TRP A 376 -9.93 2.85 15.72
N TYR A 377 -10.51 1.63 15.74
CA TYR A 377 -9.95 0.49 16.45
C TYR A 377 -8.54 0.14 15.97
N THR A 378 -8.30 0.05 14.66
CA THR A 378 -6.96 -0.30 14.14
C THR A 378 -5.93 0.77 14.48
N CYS A 379 -6.30 2.02 14.48
CA CYS A 379 -5.41 3.13 14.85
C CYS A 379 -5.14 3.24 16.37
N THR A 380 -5.98 2.66 17.25
CA THR A 380 -5.85 2.83 18.71
C THR A 380 -5.46 1.56 19.46
N ASP A 381 -6.05 0.41 19.12
CA ASP A 381 -6.05 -0.78 19.95
C ASP A 381 -5.59 -2.08 19.26
N ALA A 382 -5.41 -2.08 17.92
CA ALA A 382 -5.03 -3.27 17.16
C ALA A 382 -3.72 -3.91 17.67
N LYS A 383 -3.69 -5.23 17.74
CA LYS A 383 -2.57 -6.01 18.28
C LYS A 383 -1.30 -5.90 17.42
N ALA A 384 -1.48 -5.87 16.09
CA ALA A 384 -0.37 -5.88 15.13
C ALA A 384 0.34 -4.53 14.99
N TRP A 385 -0.21 -3.46 15.53
CA TRP A 385 0.30 -2.13 15.28
C TRP A 385 1.37 -1.73 16.29
N VAL A 386 2.59 -1.62 15.84
CA VAL A 386 3.74 -1.30 16.70
C VAL A 386 3.92 0.21 16.90
N GLN A 387 3.53 1.02 15.89
CA GLN A 387 3.74 2.48 15.88
C GLN A 387 2.41 3.21 15.67
N ARG A 388 1.55 3.13 16.67
CA ARG A 388 0.20 3.74 16.64
C ARG A 388 0.22 5.25 16.50
N GLU A 389 1.26 5.92 16.99
CA GLU A 389 1.46 7.35 16.85
C GLU A 389 1.44 7.82 15.39
N ASN A 390 1.84 6.96 14.45
CA ASN A 390 1.91 7.30 13.04
C ASN A 390 0.55 7.59 12.38
N VAL A 391 -0.55 7.11 12.96
CA VAL A 391 -1.92 7.24 12.39
C VAL A 391 -2.88 8.04 13.29
N ARG A 392 -2.47 8.38 14.49
CA ARG A 392 -3.34 8.97 15.53
C ARG A 392 -3.46 10.48 15.40
N ILE A 393 -3.90 10.99 14.25
CA ILE A 393 -3.93 12.44 13.92
C ILE A 393 -4.75 13.31 14.90
N PHE A 394 -5.60 12.73 15.74
CA PHE A 394 -6.36 13.44 16.76
C PHE A 394 -5.65 13.49 18.12
N TYR A 395 -4.47 12.91 18.26
CA TYR A 395 -3.69 12.86 19.49
C TYR A 395 -2.42 13.70 19.35
N LYS A 396 -1.97 14.30 20.45
CA LYS A 396 -0.79 15.17 20.49
C LYS A 396 0.51 14.44 20.12
N ASP A 397 0.60 13.14 20.49
CA ASP A 397 1.77 12.31 20.26
C ASP A 397 2.09 12.18 18.76
N HIS A 398 1.05 12.23 17.92
CA HIS A 398 1.20 12.22 16.46
C HIS A 398 2.05 13.39 15.95
N TYR A 399 2.03 14.52 16.61
CA TYR A 399 2.72 15.76 16.18
C TYR A 399 4.05 16.01 16.91
N ARG A 400 4.58 14.99 17.60
CA ARG A 400 5.82 15.10 18.38
C ARG A 400 6.78 13.98 18.01
N GLN A 401 8.07 14.35 17.92
CA GLN A 401 9.16 13.38 17.93
C GLN A 401 9.74 13.37 19.35
N GLU A 402 9.75 12.20 19.99
CA GLU A 402 10.18 12.07 21.40
C GLU A 402 11.60 11.50 21.53
N GLN A 403 12.18 10.97 20.44
CA GLN A 403 13.49 10.32 20.48
C GLN A 403 14.65 11.28 20.24
N PHE A 404 14.41 12.42 19.57
CA PHE A 404 15.44 13.42 19.26
C PHE A 404 14.83 14.74 18.79
N ASP A 405 15.64 15.82 18.88
CA ASP A 405 15.29 17.15 18.37
C ASP A 405 15.34 17.18 16.83
N THR A 406 14.18 17.33 16.21
CA THR A 406 14.05 17.38 14.74
C THR A 406 14.67 18.62 14.10
N ASP A 407 14.77 19.75 14.80
CA ASP A 407 15.38 20.96 14.26
C ASP A 407 16.91 20.83 14.25
N TYR A 408 17.45 20.18 15.27
CA TYR A 408 18.87 19.81 15.29
C TYR A 408 19.19 18.84 14.13
N VAL A 409 18.39 17.79 13.92
CA VAL A 409 18.58 16.88 12.79
C VAL A 409 18.57 17.61 11.46
N ARG A 410 17.61 18.52 11.22
CA ARG A 410 17.55 19.32 9.99
C ARG A 410 18.77 20.21 9.80
N LYS A 411 19.32 20.75 10.90
CA LYS A 411 20.57 21.52 10.85
C LYS A 411 21.74 20.64 10.40
N VAL A 412 21.90 19.45 10.99
CA VAL A 412 22.96 18.50 10.64
C VAL A 412 22.85 18.05 9.18
N LEU A 413 21.64 17.68 8.72
CA LEU A 413 21.40 17.28 7.34
C LEU A 413 21.80 18.35 6.31
N LYS A 414 21.59 19.63 6.63
CA LYS A 414 21.99 20.76 5.76
C LYS A 414 23.50 20.99 5.68
N GLN A 415 24.27 20.47 6.63
CA GLN A 415 25.75 20.61 6.64
C GLN A 415 26.40 19.52 5.76
N LEU A 416 25.70 18.42 5.46
CA LEU A 416 26.23 17.34 4.64
C LEU A 416 26.23 17.74 3.16
N PRO A 417 27.41 17.87 2.51
CA PRO A 417 27.44 18.12 1.08
C PRO A 417 26.70 17.04 0.28
N PRO A 418 26.08 17.37 -0.85
CA PRO A 418 25.33 16.38 -1.64
C PRO A 418 26.21 15.28 -2.26
N GLU A 419 27.50 15.56 -2.48
CA GLU A 419 28.44 14.67 -3.15
C GLU A 419 29.06 13.61 -2.23
N VAL A 420 29.02 13.80 -0.91
CA VAL A 420 29.66 12.89 0.04
C VAL A 420 28.84 11.62 0.26
N SER A 421 29.54 10.52 0.53
CA SER A 421 28.90 9.28 0.92
C SER A 421 28.46 9.31 2.39
N VAL A 422 27.23 8.87 2.66
CA VAL A 422 26.65 8.91 4.00
C VAL A 422 26.01 7.57 4.37
N CYS A 423 26.40 7.04 5.54
CA CYS A 423 25.67 5.95 6.19
C CYS A 423 24.82 6.50 7.34
N ALA A 424 23.55 6.13 7.43
CA ALA A 424 22.68 6.73 8.43
C ALA A 424 21.71 5.74 9.06
N SER A 425 21.24 6.08 10.27
CA SER A 425 20.09 5.40 10.91
C SER A 425 18.87 5.39 10.00
N SER A 426 18.06 4.35 10.09
CA SER A 426 16.91 4.11 9.20
C SER A 426 15.97 5.33 9.06
N CYS A 427 15.71 6.06 10.12
CA CYS A 427 14.83 7.24 10.12
C CYS A 427 15.42 8.47 9.38
N PHE A 428 16.74 8.55 9.21
CA PHE A 428 17.41 9.66 8.51
C PHE A 428 17.60 9.40 7.02
N THR A 429 17.72 8.13 6.63
CA THR A 429 18.01 7.74 5.24
C THR A 429 16.99 8.21 4.22
N PRO A 430 15.65 8.25 4.45
CA PRO A 430 14.70 8.81 3.48
C PRO A 430 14.97 10.28 3.12
N HIS A 431 15.51 11.07 4.06
CA HIS A 431 15.85 12.47 3.85
C HIS A 431 17.20 12.65 3.15
N LEU A 432 18.04 11.62 3.13
CA LEU A 432 19.34 11.58 2.49
C LEU A 432 19.34 10.85 1.14
N ALA A 433 18.22 10.21 0.77
CA ALA A 433 18.12 9.28 -0.35
C ALA A 433 18.33 9.92 -1.75
N MET A 434 18.28 11.25 -1.85
CA MET A 434 18.52 11.99 -3.10
C MET A 434 20.00 12.36 -3.28
N ARG A 435 20.88 11.36 -3.25
CA ARG A 435 22.32 11.47 -3.49
C ARG A 435 22.86 10.18 -4.10
N ASP A 436 24.03 10.23 -4.70
CA ASP A 436 24.62 9.07 -5.37
C ASP A 436 25.05 7.96 -4.40
N SER A 437 25.46 8.32 -3.17
CA SER A 437 25.99 7.37 -2.21
C SER A 437 25.32 7.56 -0.84
N VAL A 438 24.28 6.77 -0.59
CA VAL A 438 23.60 6.70 0.72
C VAL A 438 23.44 5.24 1.14
N TYR A 439 23.71 4.96 2.40
CA TYR A 439 23.71 3.60 2.94
C TYR A 439 22.93 3.52 4.24
N LEU A 440 22.27 2.39 4.44
CA LEU A 440 21.55 2.10 5.67
C LEU A 440 22.49 1.50 6.72
N TYR A 441 22.53 2.09 7.90
CA TYR A 441 23.25 1.53 9.04
C TYR A 441 22.52 0.29 9.60
N PRO A 442 23.22 -0.80 10.06
CA PRO A 442 24.69 -0.92 10.13
C PRO A 442 25.35 -1.48 8.86
N VAL A 443 24.57 -2.12 7.96
CA VAL A 443 25.10 -2.84 6.79
C VAL A 443 25.96 -1.93 5.91
N GLY A 444 25.51 -0.69 5.69
CA GLY A 444 26.20 0.27 4.87
C GLY A 444 27.61 0.69 5.34
N MET A 445 28.01 0.29 6.53
CA MET A 445 29.37 0.56 7.04
C MET A 445 30.47 -0.17 6.25
N CYS A 446 30.14 -1.28 5.58
CA CYS A 446 31.07 -2.02 4.71
C CYS A 446 31.55 -1.20 3.50
N HIS A 447 30.77 -0.19 3.06
CA HIS A 447 31.10 0.67 1.94
C HIS A 447 32.06 1.84 2.30
N ASN A 448 32.55 1.90 3.53
CA ASN A 448 33.45 2.94 4.03
C ASN A 448 32.94 4.37 3.78
N PRO A 449 31.71 4.70 4.24
CA PRO A 449 31.14 6.04 4.03
C PRO A 449 32.00 7.13 4.67
N GLU A 450 32.05 8.31 4.05
CA GLU A 450 32.76 9.48 4.61
C GLU A 450 32.10 9.99 5.88
N TYR A 451 30.75 10.03 5.89
CA TYR A 451 29.99 10.51 7.02
C TYR A 451 29.04 9.41 7.54
N ILE A 452 28.90 9.37 8.87
CA ILE A 452 28.01 8.45 9.55
C ILE A 452 27.10 9.27 10.47
N MET A 453 25.77 9.19 10.24
CA MET A 453 24.78 9.92 11.02
C MET A 453 23.86 8.93 11.76
N LEU A 454 24.00 8.86 13.09
CA LEU A 454 23.33 7.89 13.92
C LEU A 454 22.47 8.55 15.01
N LYS A 455 21.34 7.93 15.35
CA LYS A 455 20.64 8.20 16.60
C LYS A 455 21.32 7.47 17.76
N SER A 456 21.10 7.91 18.97
CA SER A 456 21.73 7.35 20.20
C SER A 456 21.57 5.84 20.32
N ASP A 457 20.37 5.30 20.00
CA ASP A 457 20.09 3.86 20.12
C ASP A 457 20.83 2.99 19.10
N ASP A 458 21.34 3.59 18.04
CA ASP A 458 22.07 2.90 16.96
C ASP A 458 23.59 3.02 17.09
N LEU A 459 24.11 3.67 18.16
CA LEU A 459 25.54 3.83 18.36
C LEU A 459 26.22 2.46 18.54
N PRO A 460 27.32 2.19 17.81
CA PRO A 460 28.14 1.01 18.04
C PRO A 460 28.89 1.10 19.38
N GLU A 461 29.22 -0.04 19.95
CA GLU A 461 30.03 -0.11 21.19
C GLU A 461 31.44 0.47 21.01
N ASP A 462 32.02 0.36 19.82
CA ASP A 462 33.32 0.91 19.47
C ASP A 462 33.21 1.99 18.39
N THR A 463 33.56 3.21 18.76
CA THR A 463 33.63 4.39 17.87
C THR A 463 35.07 4.91 17.69
N ALA A 464 36.09 4.17 18.14
CA ALA A 464 37.49 4.65 18.15
C ALA A 464 38.03 4.95 16.74
N SER A 465 37.47 4.33 15.70
CA SER A 465 37.84 4.59 14.29
C SER A 465 37.11 5.78 13.66
N LEU A 466 36.20 6.45 14.40
CA LEU A 466 35.37 7.52 13.91
C LEU A 466 35.68 8.83 14.61
N THR A 467 35.76 9.93 13.86
CA THR A 467 35.95 11.28 14.41
C THR A 467 34.56 11.92 14.62
N LEU A 468 34.20 12.18 15.88
CA LEU A 468 32.98 12.89 16.19
C LEU A 468 33.08 14.35 15.72
N ILE A 469 32.14 14.76 14.85
CA ILE A 469 32.06 16.14 14.35
C ILE A 469 31.12 16.97 15.22
N GLU A 470 29.88 16.45 15.40
CA GLU A 470 28.80 17.16 16.09
C GLU A 470 27.86 16.20 16.78
N THR A 471 27.33 16.57 17.95
CA THR A 471 26.27 15.82 18.66
C THR A 471 25.51 16.75 19.60
N ASN A 472 24.23 16.38 19.85
CA ASN A 472 23.43 16.94 20.95
C ASN A 472 23.10 15.87 22.02
N GLY A 473 23.76 14.70 21.97
CA GLY A 473 23.50 13.56 22.87
C GLY A 473 22.44 12.60 22.40
N GLU A 474 21.59 12.99 21.44
CA GLU A 474 20.53 12.17 20.85
C GLU A 474 20.89 11.72 19.43
N VAL A 475 21.57 12.59 18.69
CA VAL A 475 22.02 12.38 17.32
C VAL A 475 23.52 12.68 17.22
N TYR A 476 24.23 11.86 16.49
CA TYR A 476 25.68 11.89 16.34
C TYR A 476 26.05 11.95 14.87
N LEU A 477 26.92 12.89 14.51
CA LEU A 477 27.55 12.96 13.21
C LEU A 477 29.04 12.67 13.35
N PHE A 478 29.51 11.65 12.66
CA PHE A 478 30.90 11.26 12.59
C PHE A 478 31.44 11.46 11.18
N HIS A 479 32.74 11.66 11.09
CA HIS A 479 33.57 11.55 9.90
C HIS A 479 34.52 10.38 10.08
N ARG A 480 34.79 9.66 9.00
CA ARG A 480 35.69 8.52 9.01
C ARG A 480 37.13 8.94 8.78
#